data_d7f1d2f8296f671a4918c2c0b244deae
#
_entry.id   d7f1d2f8296f671a4918c2c0b244deae
#
_cell.length_a   1.000
_cell.length_b   1.000
_cell.length_c   1.000
_cell.angle_alpha   90.00
_cell.angle_beta   90.00
_cell.angle_gamma   90.00
#
_symmetry.space_group_name_H-M   'P 1'
#
loop_
_entity.id
_entity.type
_entity.pdbx_description
1 polymer ?
#
loop_
_entity_poly.entity_id
_entity_poly.type
_entity_poly.pdbx_seq_one_letter_code
_entity_poly.pdbx_strand_id
1 'polypeptide(L)'
;MTKSVHVASALSVRKTATEDTVGSILRAKGNQVWQIGPSATVYEALSQMAERSVGALPVVSDGVLVGIITERDYARKVVLQGRSSPHALVREIMTPSPVTITPEFTVMQCLRIVSMRRFRHLPVIEEGRLCGIISIGDLVAAVIANQAFTIEQLETYISAGYPA
;
A
#
# COMPACT_ATOMS: atom_id res chain seq x y z
N MET A 1 3.95 1.80 27.90
CA MET A 1 3.06 0.74 27.40
C MET A 1 3.10 0.75 25.88
N THR A 2 3.90 -0.12 25.32
CA THR A 2 4.08 -0.28 23.87
C THR A 2 2.88 -1.04 23.32
N LYS A 3 1.95 -0.35 22.64
CA LYS A 3 0.89 -1.03 21.89
C LYS A 3 1.50 -1.61 20.62
N SER A 4 1.59 -2.92 20.63
CA SER A 4 2.01 -3.77 19.52
C SER A 4 1.31 -3.41 18.23
N VAL A 5 2.08 -3.09 17.20
CA VAL A 5 1.61 -2.99 15.83
C VAL A 5 1.07 -4.38 15.44
N HIS A 6 -0.21 -4.49 15.14
CA HIS A 6 -0.81 -5.75 14.74
C HIS A 6 -0.32 -6.10 13.33
N VAL A 7 0.68 -6.97 13.27
CA VAL A 7 1.00 -7.70 12.06
C VAL A 7 -0.10 -8.74 11.88
N ALA A 8 -0.80 -8.70 10.75
CA ALA A 8 -1.80 -9.72 10.45
C ALA A 8 -1.10 -11.08 10.43
N SER A 9 -1.50 -11.96 11.34
CA SER A 9 -0.94 -13.31 11.49
C SER A 9 -1.09 -14.08 10.17
N ALA A 10 0.03 -14.55 9.66
CA ALA A 10 0.13 -15.28 8.40
C ALA A 10 -0.66 -16.59 8.45
N LEU A 11 -1.69 -16.70 7.61
CA LEU A 11 -2.21 -18.00 7.21
C LEU A 11 -1.15 -18.66 6.33
N SER A 12 -0.54 -19.74 6.86
CA SER A 12 0.42 -20.57 6.14
C SER A 12 -0.24 -21.19 4.91
N VAL A 13 0.03 -20.61 3.73
CA VAL A 13 -0.32 -21.21 2.44
C VAL A 13 0.97 -21.65 1.78
N ARG A 14 1.01 -22.91 1.36
CA ARG A 14 2.15 -23.52 0.66
C ARG A 14 2.52 -22.69 -0.57
N LYS A 15 3.79 -22.35 -0.65
CA LYS A 15 4.44 -21.61 -1.73
C LYS A 15 4.43 -22.47 -3.00
N THR A 16 3.47 -22.23 -3.87
CA THR A 16 3.55 -22.68 -5.27
C THR A 16 4.35 -21.66 -6.07
N ALA A 17 5.15 -22.11 -7.00
CA ALA A 17 6.06 -21.30 -7.79
C ALA A 17 5.32 -20.13 -8.45
N THR A 18 5.87 -18.93 -8.31
CA THR A 18 5.50 -17.68 -8.97
C THR A 18 4.23 -16.97 -8.46
N GLU A 19 4.01 -16.86 -7.16
CA GLU A 19 3.11 -15.83 -6.64
C GLU A 19 3.89 -14.51 -6.49
N ASP A 20 3.44 -13.46 -7.19
CA ASP A 20 3.99 -12.12 -7.02
C ASP A 20 3.85 -11.67 -5.57
N THR A 21 4.96 -11.22 -4.99
CA THR A 21 5.02 -10.70 -3.64
C THR A 21 5.03 -9.18 -3.63
N VAL A 22 4.68 -8.61 -2.49
CA VAL A 22 4.82 -7.17 -2.23
C VAL A 22 6.25 -6.71 -2.52
N GLY A 23 7.25 -7.49 -2.10
CA GLY A 23 8.66 -7.21 -2.38
C GLY A 23 8.97 -7.10 -3.87
N SER A 24 8.37 -7.96 -4.71
CA SER A 24 8.56 -7.88 -6.17
C SER A 24 7.94 -6.61 -6.76
N ILE A 25 6.76 -6.20 -6.28
CA ILE A 25 6.12 -4.95 -6.69
C ILE A 25 6.97 -3.75 -6.30
N LEU A 26 7.47 -3.71 -5.06
CA LEU A 26 8.31 -2.60 -4.58
C LEU A 26 9.61 -2.48 -5.38
N ARG A 27 10.25 -3.58 -5.74
CA ARG A 27 11.44 -3.57 -6.60
C ARG A 27 11.14 -3.00 -7.99
N ALA A 28 10.01 -3.34 -8.58
CA ALA A 28 9.61 -2.84 -9.90
C ALA A 28 9.18 -1.37 -9.85
N LYS A 29 8.51 -0.95 -8.77
CA LYS A 29 7.99 0.41 -8.57
C LYS A 29 9.09 1.40 -8.18
N GLY A 30 10.17 0.94 -7.57
CA GLY A 30 11.21 1.75 -6.93
C GLY A 30 10.98 1.90 -5.43
N ASN A 31 12.07 2.09 -4.70
CA ASN A 31 12.09 2.09 -3.23
C ASN A 31 11.77 3.48 -2.62
N GLN A 32 11.28 4.42 -3.41
CA GLN A 32 10.98 5.75 -2.91
C GLN A 32 9.64 5.77 -2.18
N VAL A 33 9.67 6.08 -0.88
CA VAL A 33 8.50 6.23 -0.04
C VAL A 33 8.36 7.68 0.37
N TRP A 34 7.29 8.32 -0.11
CA TRP A 34 6.92 9.65 0.35
C TRP A 34 6.20 9.53 1.68
N GLN A 35 6.60 10.32 2.66
CA GLN A 35 6.05 10.30 4.02
C GLN A 35 5.90 11.71 4.56
N ILE A 36 5.08 11.88 5.60
CA ILE A 36 4.85 13.17 6.24
C ILE A 36 4.87 13.02 7.76
N GLY A 37 5.17 14.11 8.47
CA GLY A 37 5.13 14.14 9.92
C GLY A 37 3.72 14.43 10.47
N PRO A 38 3.40 13.99 11.69
CA PRO A 38 2.08 14.21 12.30
C PRO A 38 1.78 15.68 12.62
N SER A 39 2.80 16.51 12.74
CA SER A 39 2.68 17.95 13.03
C SER A 39 2.59 18.83 11.77
N ALA A 40 2.74 18.25 10.59
CA ALA A 40 2.50 18.95 9.34
C ALA A 40 1.02 19.30 9.20
N THR A 41 0.72 20.30 8.39
CA THR A 41 -0.66 20.65 8.05
C THR A 41 -1.26 19.68 7.03
N VAL A 42 -2.55 19.58 7.04
CA VAL A 42 -3.28 18.81 6.01
C VAL A 42 -3.03 19.40 4.62
N TYR A 43 -2.87 20.71 4.53
CA TYR A 43 -2.53 21.38 3.27
C TYR A 43 -1.18 20.91 2.71
N GLU A 44 -0.15 20.83 3.56
CA GLU A 44 1.17 20.31 3.15
C GLU A 44 1.06 18.86 2.68
N ALA A 45 0.27 18.03 3.37
CA ALA A 45 0.05 16.65 2.97
C ALA A 45 -0.61 16.56 1.58
N LEU A 46 -1.65 17.35 1.33
CA LEU A 46 -2.34 17.38 0.04
C LEU A 46 -1.45 17.92 -1.08
N SER A 47 -0.64 18.95 -0.80
CA SER A 47 0.32 19.50 -1.75
C SER A 47 1.33 18.43 -2.16
N GLN A 48 1.87 17.71 -1.19
CA GLN A 48 2.80 16.60 -1.46
C GLN A 48 2.14 15.46 -2.25
N MET A 49 0.89 15.08 -1.92
CA MET A 49 0.14 14.08 -2.67
C MET A 49 -0.04 14.50 -4.13
N ALA A 50 -0.42 15.76 -4.38
CA ALA A 50 -0.60 16.30 -5.71
C ALA A 50 0.70 16.33 -6.52
N GLU A 51 1.79 16.84 -5.93
CA GLU A 51 3.11 16.91 -6.56
C GLU A 51 3.67 15.53 -6.93
N ARG A 52 3.39 14.54 -6.10
CA ARG A 52 3.91 13.17 -6.26
C ARG A 52 2.93 12.22 -6.94
N SER A 53 1.74 12.70 -7.29
CA SER A 53 0.66 11.90 -7.90
C SER A 53 0.33 10.64 -7.08
N VAL A 54 0.24 10.80 -5.76
CA VAL A 54 -0.13 9.74 -4.82
C VAL A 54 -1.37 10.12 -4.05
N GLY A 55 -2.21 9.15 -3.68
CA GLY A 55 -3.46 9.38 -2.95
C GLY A 55 -3.36 9.16 -1.43
N ALA A 56 -2.18 8.82 -0.92
CA ALA A 56 -1.95 8.57 0.49
C ALA A 56 -0.49 8.82 0.86
N LEU A 57 -0.26 9.22 2.11
CA LEU A 57 1.07 9.35 2.70
C LEU A 57 1.11 8.60 4.04
N PRO A 58 2.08 7.72 4.26
CA PRO A 58 2.43 7.24 5.59
C PRO A 58 2.82 8.41 6.49
N VAL A 59 2.32 8.39 7.73
CA VAL A 59 2.66 9.39 8.74
C VAL A 59 3.71 8.79 9.67
N VAL A 60 4.87 9.39 9.69
CA VAL A 60 6.04 8.89 10.43
C VAL A 60 6.48 9.93 11.46
N SER A 61 6.73 9.48 12.69
CA SER A 61 7.30 10.26 13.77
C SER A 61 8.50 9.51 14.35
N ASP A 62 9.64 10.20 14.44
CA ASP A 62 10.87 9.61 14.97
C ASP A 62 11.27 8.27 14.34
N GLY A 63 11.08 8.17 13.02
CA GLY A 63 11.37 6.95 12.26
C GLY A 63 10.34 5.82 12.40
N VAL A 64 9.25 6.03 13.14
CA VAL A 64 8.20 5.05 13.38
C VAL A 64 6.93 5.44 12.64
N LEU A 65 6.30 4.47 11.96
CA LEU A 65 4.99 4.64 11.35
C LEU A 65 3.93 4.80 12.44
N VAL A 66 3.27 5.97 12.48
CA VAL A 66 2.24 6.28 13.47
C VAL A 66 0.84 6.36 12.87
N GLY A 67 0.73 6.52 11.55
CA GLY A 67 -0.55 6.66 10.87
C GLY A 67 -0.44 6.60 9.37
N ILE A 68 -1.57 6.80 8.72
CA ILE A 68 -1.68 7.04 7.29
C ILE A 68 -2.71 8.15 7.06
N ILE A 69 -2.42 9.07 6.15
CA ILE A 69 -3.35 10.09 5.69
C ILE A 69 -3.65 9.87 4.22
N THR A 70 -4.92 9.98 3.85
CA THR A 70 -5.40 9.78 2.47
C THR A 70 -6.25 10.96 2.02
N GLU A 71 -6.41 11.13 0.70
CA GLU A 71 -7.36 12.09 0.12
C GLU A 71 -8.79 11.86 0.62
N ARG A 72 -9.15 10.61 0.92
CA ARG A 72 -10.45 10.25 1.50
C ARG A 72 -10.62 10.77 2.93
N ASP A 73 -9.55 10.74 3.75
CA ASP A 73 -9.56 11.35 5.08
C ASP A 73 -9.82 12.85 4.99
N TYR A 74 -9.16 13.53 4.04
CA TYR A 74 -9.38 14.93 3.78
C TYR A 74 -10.86 15.24 3.44
N ALA A 75 -11.42 14.53 2.48
CA ALA A 75 -12.82 14.73 2.07
C ALA A 75 -13.80 14.55 3.25
N ARG A 76 -13.61 13.50 4.04
CA ARG A 76 -14.53 13.13 5.12
C ARG A 76 -14.35 13.90 6.42
N LYS A 77 -13.11 14.21 6.78
CA LYS A 77 -12.75 14.75 8.10
C LYS A 77 -12.44 16.25 8.08
N VAL A 78 -12.24 16.83 6.90
CA VAL A 78 -11.97 18.25 6.73
C VAL A 78 -13.09 18.92 5.96
N VAL A 79 -13.29 18.59 4.68
CA VAL A 79 -14.27 19.25 3.81
C VAL A 79 -15.69 19.09 4.34
N LEU A 80 -16.13 17.87 4.59
CA LEU A 80 -17.51 17.61 5.07
C LEU A 80 -17.76 18.09 6.50
N GLN A 81 -16.72 18.37 7.28
CA GLN A 81 -16.84 18.92 8.63
C GLN A 81 -16.61 20.44 8.67
N GLY A 82 -16.47 21.10 7.53
CA GLY A 82 -16.27 22.55 7.45
C GLY A 82 -14.93 23.02 8.06
N ARG A 83 -13.94 22.15 8.14
CA ARG A 83 -12.60 22.48 8.68
C ARG A 83 -11.71 23.07 7.59
N SER A 84 -10.66 23.74 7.99
CA SER A 84 -9.68 24.38 7.09
C SER A 84 -8.39 23.57 7.00
N SER A 85 -7.98 23.18 5.80
CA SER A 85 -6.77 22.40 5.58
C SER A 85 -5.46 23.10 5.99
N PRO A 86 -5.31 24.43 5.87
CA PRO A 86 -4.10 25.13 6.36
C PRO A 86 -3.95 25.13 7.88
N HIS A 87 -5.01 24.91 8.63
CA HIS A 87 -5.00 24.95 10.10
C HIS A 87 -5.13 23.57 10.74
N ALA A 88 -5.71 22.58 10.03
CA ALA A 88 -5.80 21.22 10.53
C ALA A 88 -4.44 20.52 10.40
N LEU A 89 -4.05 19.78 11.44
CA LEU A 89 -2.81 19.00 11.45
C LEU A 89 -3.07 17.57 11.00
N VAL A 90 -2.08 16.97 10.38
CA VAL A 90 -2.13 15.57 9.89
C VAL A 90 -2.57 14.61 11.00
N ARG A 91 -2.03 14.73 12.21
CA ARG A 91 -2.40 13.88 13.37
C ARG A 91 -3.88 13.92 13.74
N GLU A 92 -4.58 15.00 13.41
CA GLU A 92 -5.99 15.17 13.75
C GLU A 92 -6.93 14.40 12.83
N ILE A 93 -6.49 14.09 11.61
CA ILE A 93 -7.33 13.43 10.61
C ILE A 93 -6.76 12.10 10.11
N MET A 94 -5.48 11.80 10.34
CA MET A 94 -4.88 10.53 9.95
C MET A 94 -5.62 9.33 10.56
N THR A 95 -5.52 8.20 9.93
CA THR A 95 -5.87 6.90 10.55
C THR A 95 -4.67 6.43 11.34
N PRO A 96 -4.77 6.36 12.69
CA PRO A 96 -3.66 5.92 13.53
C PRO A 96 -3.50 4.40 13.45
N SER A 97 -2.28 3.93 13.69
CA SER A 97 -1.94 2.49 13.74
C SER A 97 -2.53 1.72 12.55
N PRO A 98 -2.17 2.07 11.31
CA PRO A 98 -2.73 1.44 10.13
C PRO A 98 -2.36 -0.04 10.07
N VAL A 99 -3.15 -0.82 9.34
CA VAL A 99 -2.76 -2.21 9.02
C VAL A 99 -1.52 -2.17 8.14
N THR A 100 -0.51 -2.93 8.52
CA THR A 100 0.75 -3.05 7.80
C THR A 100 0.95 -4.47 7.27
N ILE A 101 1.74 -4.58 6.23
CA ILE A 101 2.16 -5.84 5.61
C ILE A 101 3.68 -5.89 5.54
N THR A 102 4.23 -7.04 5.18
CA THR A 102 5.67 -7.22 4.95
C THR A 102 5.94 -7.55 3.48
N PRO A 103 7.19 -7.44 3.00
CA PRO A 103 7.54 -7.76 1.61
C PRO A 103 7.20 -9.19 1.17
N GLU A 104 7.08 -10.12 2.12
CA GLU A 104 6.76 -11.53 1.85
C GLU A 104 5.27 -11.78 1.58
N PHE A 105 4.40 -10.81 1.88
CA PHE A 105 2.97 -10.94 1.58
C PHE A 105 2.76 -11.12 0.07
N THR A 106 1.87 -12.05 -0.29
CA THR A 106 1.48 -12.24 -1.68
C THR A 106 0.45 -11.20 -2.11
N VAL A 107 0.38 -10.94 -3.41
CA VAL A 107 -0.63 -10.07 -4.01
C VAL A 107 -2.04 -10.50 -3.60
N MET A 108 -2.32 -11.81 -3.59
CA MET A 108 -3.62 -12.34 -3.21
C MET A 108 -3.96 -12.11 -1.74
N GLN A 109 -2.98 -12.23 -0.84
CA GLN A 109 -3.17 -11.89 0.57
C GLN A 109 -3.50 -10.41 0.74
N CYS A 110 -2.80 -9.53 0.04
CA CYS A 110 -3.08 -8.09 0.06
C CYS A 110 -4.48 -7.76 -0.48
N LEU A 111 -4.88 -8.38 -1.60
CA LEU A 111 -6.22 -8.20 -2.17
C LEU A 111 -7.33 -8.61 -1.19
N ARG A 112 -7.14 -9.69 -0.45
CA ARG A 112 -8.08 -10.10 0.62
C ARG A 112 -8.18 -9.04 1.71
N ILE A 113 -7.04 -8.50 2.17
CA ILE A 113 -7.02 -7.45 3.20
C ILE A 113 -7.76 -6.19 2.74
N VAL A 114 -7.45 -5.67 1.54
CA VAL A 114 -8.09 -4.46 1.01
C VAL A 114 -9.58 -4.65 0.76
N SER A 115 -9.99 -5.84 0.30
CA SER A 115 -11.39 -6.18 0.07
C SER A 115 -12.19 -6.24 1.37
N MET A 116 -11.67 -6.92 2.39
CA MET A 116 -12.35 -7.09 3.68
C MET A 116 -12.42 -5.80 4.49
N ARG A 117 -11.37 -4.99 4.48
CA ARG A 117 -11.21 -3.81 5.32
C ARG A 117 -11.52 -2.49 4.60
N ARG A 118 -11.76 -2.52 3.29
CA ARG A 118 -11.98 -1.34 2.43
C ARG A 118 -10.83 -0.33 2.48
N PHE A 119 -9.63 -0.79 2.73
CA PHE A 119 -8.42 0.02 2.58
C PHE A 119 -8.02 0.08 1.10
N ARG A 120 -7.38 1.17 0.71
CA ARG A 120 -6.83 1.34 -0.65
C ARG A 120 -5.31 1.39 -0.67
N HIS A 121 -4.70 1.49 0.49
CA HIS A 121 -3.26 1.62 0.67
C HIS A 121 -2.81 0.80 1.88
N LEU A 122 -1.72 0.10 1.74
CA LEU A 122 -1.10 -0.74 2.77
C LEU A 122 0.36 -0.32 2.93
N PRO A 123 0.74 0.27 4.06
CA PRO A 123 2.14 0.49 4.39
C PRO A 123 2.87 -0.84 4.54
N VAL A 124 4.10 -0.89 4.03
CA VAL A 124 4.97 -2.07 4.08
C VAL A 124 6.07 -1.83 5.09
N ILE A 125 6.19 -2.74 6.05
CA ILE A 125 7.20 -2.69 7.12
C ILE A 125 8.16 -3.87 6.95
N GLU A 126 9.44 -3.57 7.00
CA GLU A 126 10.52 -4.54 7.02
C GLU A 126 11.45 -4.19 8.18
N GLU A 127 11.78 -5.17 9.02
CA GLU A 127 12.62 -4.98 10.21
C GLU A 127 12.20 -3.80 11.10
N GLY A 128 10.89 -3.60 11.26
CA GLY A 128 10.32 -2.51 12.07
C GLY A 128 10.32 -1.13 11.41
N ARG A 129 10.78 -1.01 10.16
CA ARG A 129 10.86 0.26 9.42
C ARG A 129 9.93 0.28 8.21
N LEU A 130 9.41 1.45 7.91
CA LEU A 130 8.64 1.67 6.70
C LEU A 130 9.57 1.53 5.48
N CYS A 131 9.29 0.56 4.60
CA CYS A 131 10.06 0.32 3.39
C CYS A 131 9.25 0.57 2.09
N GLY A 132 7.94 0.74 2.19
CA GLY A 132 7.10 0.97 1.02
C GLY A 132 5.65 1.25 1.36
N ILE A 133 4.88 1.51 0.32
CA ILE A 133 3.42 1.57 0.35
C ILE A 133 2.88 0.89 -0.90
N ILE A 134 1.88 0.05 -0.73
CA ILE A 134 1.17 -0.63 -1.83
C ILE A 134 -0.23 -0.07 -1.93
N SER A 135 -0.61 0.37 -3.12
CA SER A 135 -1.99 0.77 -3.44
C SER A 135 -2.78 -0.38 -4.06
N ILE A 136 -4.10 -0.25 -4.05
CA ILE A 136 -4.98 -1.18 -4.79
C ILE A 136 -4.63 -1.19 -6.29
N GLY A 137 -4.22 -0.04 -6.86
CA GLY A 137 -3.77 0.06 -8.25
C GLY A 137 -2.51 -0.78 -8.52
N ASP A 138 -1.55 -0.80 -7.60
CA ASP A 138 -0.35 -1.63 -7.70
C ASP A 138 -0.71 -3.12 -7.70
N LEU A 139 -1.65 -3.53 -6.85
CA LEU A 139 -2.11 -4.93 -6.77
C LEU A 139 -2.83 -5.36 -8.04
N VAL A 140 -3.72 -4.52 -8.57
CA VAL A 140 -4.45 -4.78 -9.82
C VAL A 140 -3.48 -4.86 -11.00
N ALA A 141 -2.51 -3.96 -11.08
CA ALA A 141 -1.49 -3.98 -12.14
C ALA A 141 -0.65 -5.27 -12.09
N ALA A 142 -0.28 -5.74 -10.90
CA ALA A 142 0.44 -7.00 -10.73
C ALA A 142 -0.39 -8.22 -11.19
N VAL A 143 -1.68 -8.25 -10.88
CA VAL A 143 -2.59 -9.34 -11.36
C VAL A 143 -2.69 -9.33 -12.88
N ILE A 144 -2.86 -8.17 -13.50
CA ILE A 144 -2.96 -8.05 -14.97
C ILE A 144 -1.66 -8.50 -15.63
N ALA A 145 -0.51 -8.08 -15.12
CA ALA A 145 0.79 -8.47 -15.64
C ALA A 145 1.01 -9.99 -15.57
N ASN A 146 0.63 -10.62 -14.45
CA ASN A 146 0.74 -12.06 -14.27
C ASN A 146 -0.19 -12.84 -15.23
N GLN A 147 -1.42 -12.38 -15.43
CA GLN A 147 -2.34 -12.99 -16.40
C GLN A 147 -1.83 -12.87 -17.83
N ALA A 148 -1.31 -11.70 -18.23
CA ALA A 148 -0.74 -11.49 -19.56
C ALA A 148 0.44 -12.44 -19.83
N PHE A 149 1.33 -12.59 -18.85
CA PHE A 149 2.46 -13.53 -18.92
C PHE A 149 1.98 -14.99 -19.07
N THR A 150 0.97 -15.40 -18.31
CA THR A 150 0.40 -16.76 -18.40
C THR A 150 -0.21 -17.02 -19.76
N ILE A 151 -0.93 -16.07 -20.35
CA ILE A 151 -1.51 -16.18 -21.69
C ILE A 151 -0.40 -16.33 -22.73
N GLU A 152 0.63 -15.49 -22.71
CA GLU A 152 1.76 -15.57 -23.62
C GLU A 152 2.49 -16.91 -23.55
N GLN A 153 2.68 -17.44 -22.33
CA GLN A 153 3.25 -18.78 -22.12
C GLN A 153 2.39 -19.88 -22.75
N LEU A 154 1.06 -19.82 -22.58
CA LEU A 154 0.13 -20.78 -23.16
C LEU A 154 0.08 -20.66 -24.69
N GLU A 155 0.07 -19.47 -25.23
CA GLU A 155 0.12 -19.24 -26.68
C GLU A 155 1.42 -19.79 -27.29
N THR A 156 2.56 -19.56 -26.61
CA THR A 156 3.86 -20.10 -27.03
C THR A 156 3.85 -21.62 -26.99
N TYR A 157 3.26 -22.23 -25.96
CA TYR A 157 3.15 -23.68 -25.84
C TYR A 157 2.27 -24.28 -26.95
N ILE A 158 1.16 -23.63 -27.26
CA ILE A 158 0.24 -24.06 -28.32
C ILE A 158 0.90 -23.90 -29.70
N SER A 159 1.60 -22.79 -29.95
CA SER A 159 2.24 -22.49 -31.24
C SER A 159 3.55 -23.28 -31.46
N ALA A 160 4.21 -23.73 -30.41
CA ALA A 160 5.40 -24.59 -30.52
C ALA A 160 5.07 -26.03 -31.02
N GLY A 161 3.81 -26.34 -31.25
CA GLY A 161 3.32 -27.53 -31.93
C GLY A 161 3.33 -28.78 -31.05
N TYR A 162 2.17 -29.41 -30.94
CA TYR A 162 2.10 -30.84 -30.71
C TYR A 162 2.88 -31.53 -31.85
N PRO A 163 3.90 -32.31 -31.59
CA PRO A 163 4.40 -33.23 -32.62
C PRO A 163 3.24 -34.19 -32.93
N ALA A 164 2.85 -34.21 -34.16
CA ALA A 164 1.90 -35.19 -34.69
C ALA A 164 2.43 -36.61 -34.52
#